data_2706c9a692a1dce3a4251c89f24c9fcd
#
_entry.id   2706c9a692a1dce3a4251c89f24c9fcd
#
_cell.length_a   1.000
_cell.length_b   1.000
_cell.length_c   1.000
_cell.angle_alpha   90.00
_cell.angle_beta   90.00
_cell.angle_gamma   90.00
#
_symmetry.space_group_name_H-M   'P 1'
#
loop_
_entity.id
_entity.type
_entity.pdbx_description
1 polymer ?
#
loop_
_entity_poly.entity_id
_entity_poly.type
_entity_poly.pdbx_seq_one_letter_code
_entity_poly.pdbx_strand_id
1 'polypeptide(L)'
;KYSVNSFVFESGERFCHVIDKISGEPLYYPNLYITTQVRNRSKSINTMEAIGGNLALLYRFFSLRGIDIRERIATLQFLDLNEIDDLADFASKNFKDKRTTFLHERSVVKEPTKYFRLTVIINYLEWLCEVHTIGTKSKDNQKIMDSFIDKLKIKRPSNENGYKNQIHEKTLSREQLDILFEIVRPGSELNPFADEVQSRNRLIILLLFSFGIRAGELLNLRIRDIDFSSGMIVIKRRPNDKFDPRVNQPLVKTCERMFSVGNTLMAELFNYIMQDRRHVNNSKGNDFL
;
A
#
# COMPACT_ATOMS: atom_id res chain seq x y z
N LYS A 1 -13.82 -8.71 13.35
CA LYS A 1 -13.14 -9.68 14.16
C LYS A 1 -11.62 -9.59 13.98
N TYR A 2 -11.06 -9.64 12.75
CA TYR A 2 -9.63 -9.59 12.49
C TYR A 2 -9.18 -8.26 11.91
N SER A 3 -7.94 -7.84 12.21
CA SER A 3 -7.34 -6.60 11.68
C SER A 3 -5.83 -6.73 11.56
N VAL A 4 -5.23 -5.76 10.88
CA VAL A 4 -3.77 -5.56 10.83
C VAL A 4 -3.43 -4.48 11.85
N ASN A 5 -2.36 -4.73 12.60
CA ASN A 5 -1.74 -3.76 13.49
C ASN A 5 -0.29 -3.56 13.05
N SER A 6 0.11 -2.31 12.82
CA SER A 6 1.44 -1.95 12.34
C SER A 6 2.21 -1.22 13.43
N PHE A 7 3.53 -1.46 13.48
CA PHE A 7 4.42 -0.88 14.49
C PHE A 7 5.84 -0.73 13.92
N VAL A 8 6.66 -0.01 14.67
CA VAL A 8 8.07 0.25 14.34
C VAL A 8 8.93 -0.34 15.44
N PHE A 9 9.91 -1.15 15.07
CA PHE A 9 10.93 -1.64 15.98
C PHE A 9 11.94 -0.52 16.33
N GLU A 10 12.67 -0.67 17.41
CA GLU A 10 13.74 0.25 17.81
C GLU A 10 14.82 0.40 16.72
N SER A 11 15.04 -0.64 15.93
CA SER A 11 15.93 -0.60 14.76
C SER A 11 15.45 0.33 13.64
N GLY A 12 14.21 0.81 13.70
CA GLY A 12 13.54 1.54 12.62
C GLY A 12 12.81 0.65 11.62
N GLU A 13 12.92 -0.66 11.73
CA GLU A 13 12.18 -1.57 10.86
C GLU A 13 10.68 -1.49 11.14
N ARG A 14 9.88 -1.39 10.07
CA ARG A 14 8.42 -1.38 10.13
C ARG A 14 7.90 -2.78 9.88
N PHE A 15 6.97 -3.19 10.71
CA PHE A 15 6.34 -4.49 10.60
C PHE A 15 4.83 -4.40 10.88
N CYS A 16 4.09 -5.40 10.46
CA CYS A 16 2.69 -5.54 10.81
C CYS A 16 2.35 -6.98 11.10
N HIS A 17 1.34 -7.17 11.94
CA HIS A 17 0.76 -8.48 12.20
C HIS A 17 -0.76 -8.48 12.11
N VAL A 18 -1.31 -9.63 11.79
CA VAL A 18 -2.75 -9.89 11.78
C VAL A 18 -3.16 -10.37 13.17
N ILE A 19 -4.13 -9.69 13.76
CA ILE A 19 -4.63 -9.98 15.13
C ILE A 19 -6.12 -10.30 15.12
N ASP A 20 -6.55 -11.11 16.08
CA ASP A 20 -7.97 -11.16 16.46
C ASP A 20 -8.26 -9.98 17.37
N LYS A 21 -9.24 -9.14 16.99
CA LYS A 21 -9.62 -7.95 17.76
C LYS A 21 -10.29 -8.25 19.11
N ILE A 22 -10.79 -9.47 19.28
CA ILE A 22 -11.51 -9.85 20.51
C ILE A 22 -10.51 -10.28 21.58
N SER A 23 -9.58 -11.18 21.23
CA SER A 23 -8.55 -11.65 22.17
C SER A 23 -7.32 -10.73 22.21
N GLY A 24 -7.08 -9.92 21.16
CA GLY A 24 -5.85 -9.17 20.97
C GLY A 24 -4.69 -10.03 20.46
N GLU A 25 -4.88 -11.31 20.31
CA GLU A 25 -3.81 -12.27 19.97
C GLU A 25 -3.46 -12.25 18.48
N PRO A 26 -2.15 -12.36 18.15
CA PRO A 26 -1.71 -12.53 16.78
C PRO A 26 -2.12 -13.89 16.20
N LEU A 27 -2.58 -13.91 14.95
CA LEU A 27 -2.86 -15.15 14.23
C LEU A 27 -1.55 -15.81 13.80
N TYR A 28 -1.29 -17.03 14.23
CA TYR A 28 -0.02 -17.74 14.02
C TYR A 28 0.35 -17.86 12.53
N TYR A 29 -0.43 -18.56 11.72
CA TYR A 29 -0.08 -18.83 10.32
C TYR A 29 -0.07 -17.58 9.41
N PRO A 30 -1.02 -16.64 9.49
CA PRO A 30 -0.92 -15.38 8.74
C PRO A 30 0.36 -14.63 9.05
N ASN A 31 0.77 -14.55 10.32
CA ASN A 31 1.97 -13.83 10.70
C ASN A 31 3.26 -14.59 10.33
N LEU A 32 3.26 -15.91 10.41
CA LEU A 32 4.36 -16.73 9.90
C LEU A 32 4.54 -16.53 8.39
N TYR A 33 3.45 -16.50 7.62
CA TYR A 33 3.48 -16.22 6.19
C TYR A 33 4.03 -14.81 5.89
N ILE A 34 3.52 -13.78 6.59
CA ILE A 34 4.00 -12.41 6.41
C ILE A 34 5.50 -12.33 6.71
N THR A 35 5.97 -12.98 7.77
CA THR A 35 7.38 -12.97 8.15
C THR A 35 8.24 -13.69 7.11
N THR A 36 7.89 -14.91 6.75
CA THR A 36 8.75 -15.79 5.94
C THR A 36 8.64 -15.49 4.44
N GLN A 37 7.45 -15.19 3.93
CA GLN A 37 7.21 -15.04 2.50
C GLN A 37 7.15 -13.59 2.03
N VAL A 38 6.94 -12.63 2.93
CA VAL A 38 6.78 -11.22 2.56
C VAL A 38 7.95 -10.37 3.08
N ARG A 39 8.18 -10.34 4.40
CA ARG A 39 9.26 -9.58 5.03
C ARG A 39 10.64 -10.01 4.52
N ASN A 40 10.94 -11.30 4.54
CA ASN A 40 12.24 -11.84 4.13
C ASN A 40 12.54 -11.63 2.63
N ARG A 41 11.52 -11.26 1.83
CA ARG A 41 11.69 -10.82 0.43
C ARG A 41 11.80 -9.29 0.30
N SER A 42 12.12 -8.58 1.39
CA SER A 42 12.33 -7.12 1.43
C SER A 42 11.17 -6.29 0.88
N LYS A 43 9.92 -6.75 1.08
CA LYS A 43 8.73 -6.00 0.69
C LYS A 43 8.48 -4.84 1.66
N SER A 44 7.87 -3.77 1.15
CA SER A 44 7.54 -2.58 1.95
C SER A 44 6.45 -2.88 2.98
N ILE A 45 6.39 -2.08 4.05
CA ILE A 45 5.33 -2.13 5.06
C ILE A 45 3.94 -2.04 4.41
N ASN A 46 3.73 -1.14 3.45
CA ASN A 46 2.46 -1.00 2.75
C ASN A 46 2.05 -2.31 2.03
N THR A 47 3.03 -3.06 1.51
CA THR A 47 2.78 -4.38 0.90
C THR A 47 2.42 -5.41 1.96
N MET A 48 3.13 -5.42 3.09
CA MET A 48 2.82 -6.31 4.22
C MET A 48 1.42 -6.04 4.77
N GLU A 49 1.06 -4.77 4.98
CA GLU A 49 -0.29 -4.36 5.42
C GLU A 49 -1.38 -4.75 4.43
N ALA A 50 -1.14 -4.54 3.14
CA ALA A 50 -2.11 -4.94 2.11
C ALA A 50 -2.33 -6.45 2.08
N ILE A 51 -1.26 -7.25 2.22
CA ILE A 51 -1.32 -8.70 2.33
C ILE A 51 -2.02 -9.10 3.63
N GLY A 52 -1.61 -8.55 4.77
CA GLY A 52 -2.22 -8.80 6.08
C GLY A 52 -3.71 -8.50 6.10
N GLY A 53 -4.12 -7.39 5.47
CA GLY A 53 -5.54 -7.02 5.33
C GLY A 53 -6.36 -8.05 4.54
N ASN A 54 -5.77 -8.64 3.51
CA ASN A 54 -6.43 -9.72 2.75
C ASN A 54 -6.46 -11.04 3.50
N LEU A 55 -5.43 -11.35 4.30
CA LEU A 55 -5.45 -12.51 5.20
C LEU A 55 -6.48 -12.32 6.33
N ALA A 56 -6.59 -11.12 6.90
CA ALA A 56 -7.64 -10.82 7.86
C ALA A 56 -9.05 -10.98 7.27
N LEU A 57 -9.24 -10.62 5.98
CA LEU A 57 -10.47 -10.85 5.24
C LEU A 57 -10.75 -12.35 5.08
N LEU A 58 -9.77 -13.15 4.69
CA LEU A 58 -9.88 -14.60 4.56
C LEU A 58 -10.27 -15.26 5.89
N TYR A 59 -9.60 -14.93 7.00
CA TYR A 59 -9.92 -15.47 8.31
C TYR A 59 -11.30 -15.03 8.82
N ARG A 60 -11.76 -13.83 8.42
CA ARG A 60 -13.13 -13.41 8.65
C ARG A 60 -14.13 -14.29 7.90
N PHE A 61 -13.85 -14.64 6.65
CA PHE A 61 -14.66 -15.58 5.88
C PHE A 61 -14.74 -16.93 6.57
N PHE A 62 -13.61 -17.52 6.94
CA PHE A 62 -13.57 -18.80 7.66
C PHE A 62 -14.37 -18.77 8.97
N SER A 63 -14.19 -17.71 9.74
CA SER A 63 -14.93 -17.54 11.00
C SER A 63 -16.45 -17.41 10.81
N LEU A 64 -16.90 -16.78 9.72
CA LEU A 64 -18.33 -16.63 9.40
C LEU A 64 -18.97 -17.93 8.90
N ARG A 65 -18.18 -18.79 8.29
CA ARG A 65 -18.64 -20.08 7.71
C ARG A 65 -18.35 -21.28 8.62
N GLY A 66 -17.69 -21.08 9.77
CA GLY A 66 -17.31 -22.16 10.67
C GLY A 66 -16.26 -23.11 10.07
N ILE A 67 -15.40 -22.61 9.17
CA ILE A 67 -14.38 -23.41 8.49
C ILE A 67 -13.08 -23.41 9.31
N ASP A 68 -12.62 -24.58 9.77
CA ASP A 68 -11.24 -24.76 10.21
C ASP A 68 -10.39 -25.21 9.02
N ILE A 69 -9.71 -24.25 8.39
CA ILE A 69 -8.90 -24.52 7.20
C ILE A 69 -7.73 -25.46 7.48
N ARG A 70 -7.21 -25.51 8.72
CA ARG A 70 -6.08 -26.39 9.09
C ARG A 70 -6.55 -27.85 9.13
N GLU A 71 -7.70 -28.11 9.74
CA GLU A 71 -8.30 -29.43 9.76
C GLU A 71 -8.62 -29.91 8.34
N ARG A 72 -9.19 -29.00 7.51
CA ARG A 72 -9.49 -29.29 6.11
C ARG A 72 -8.25 -29.64 5.30
N ILE A 73 -7.13 -28.96 5.50
CA ILE A 73 -5.86 -29.25 4.82
C ILE A 73 -5.28 -30.56 5.34
N ALA A 74 -5.29 -30.78 6.66
CA ALA A 74 -4.73 -32.00 7.27
C ALA A 74 -5.47 -33.28 6.81
N THR A 75 -6.78 -33.18 6.57
CA THR A 75 -7.63 -34.26 6.07
C THR A 75 -7.75 -34.33 4.54
N LEU A 76 -7.07 -33.41 3.81
CA LEU A 76 -7.19 -33.23 2.35
C LEU A 76 -8.64 -32.94 1.89
N GLN A 77 -9.48 -32.47 2.80
CA GLN A 77 -10.84 -32.03 2.54
C GLN A 77 -10.87 -30.50 2.34
N PHE A 78 -10.28 -30.03 1.27
CA PHE A 78 -10.22 -28.61 0.94
C PHE A 78 -11.61 -27.95 0.81
N LEU A 79 -11.65 -26.68 0.46
CA LEU A 79 -12.93 -26.01 0.16
C LEU A 79 -13.61 -26.67 -1.03
N ASP A 80 -14.89 -26.91 -0.90
CA ASP A 80 -15.70 -27.40 -2.01
C ASP A 80 -15.99 -26.28 -3.05
N LEU A 81 -16.66 -26.63 -4.14
CA LEU A 81 -16.94 -25.66 -5.23
C LEU A 81 -17.80 -24.50 -4.75
N ASN A 82 -18.81 -24.76 -3.90
CA ASN A 82 -19.71 -23.72 -3.40
C ASN A 82 -18.96 -22.80 -2.42
N GLU A 83 -18.11 -23.37 -1.56
CA GLU A 83 -17.25 -22.61 -0.64
C GLU A 83 -16.22 -21.72 -1.39
N ILE A 84 -15.68 -22.22 -2.50
CA ILE A 84 -14.78 -21.46 -3.39
C ILE A 84 -15.53 -20.29 -4.04
N ASP A 85 -16.75 -20.50 -4.53
CA ASP A 85 -17.57 -19.46 -5.12
C ASP A 85 -17.97 -18.41 -4.08
N ASP A 86 -18.42 -18.84 -2.92
CA ASP A 86 -18.74 -17.95 -1.80
C ASP A 86 -17.52 -17.14 -1.34
N LEU A 87 -16.34 -17.73 -1.29
CA LEU A 87 -15.08 -17.03 -0.99
C LEU A 87 -14.76 -15.96 -2.05
N ALA A 88 -14.93 -16.28 -3.32
CA ALA A 88 -14.70 -15.33 -4.42
C ALA A 88 -15.69 -14.16 -4.37
N ASP A 89 -16.95 -14.43 -4.07
CA ASP A 89 -17.98 -13.40 -3.87
C ASP A 89 -17.71 -12.56 -2.63
N PHE A 90 -17.35 -13.19 -1.51
CA PHE A 90 -16.96 -12.49 -0.29
C PHE A 90 -15.76 -11.58 -0.54
N ALA A 91 -14.74 -12.06 -1.26
CA ALA A 91 -13.58 -11.27 -1.62
C ALA A 91 -13.90 -10.08 -2.55
N SER A 92 -15.03 -10.12 -3.26
CA SER A 92 -15.48 -9.01 -4.10
C SER A 92 -16.15 -7.88 -3.33
N LYS A 93 -16.61 -8.09 -2.10
CA LYS A 93 -17.39 -7.10 -1.33
C LYS A 93 -16.52 -5.96 -0.80
N ASN A 94 -17.08 -4.75 -0.79
CA ASN A 94 -16.44 -3.54 -0.26
C ASN A 94 -16.70 -3.40 1.24
N PHE A 95 -15.76 -3.86 2.07
CA PHE A 95 -15.86 -3.80 3.53
C PHE A 95 -15.56 -2.40 4.11
N LYS A 96 -15.13 -1.45 3.30
CA LYS A 96 -14.98 -0.04 3.70
C LYS A 96 -16.30 0.73 3.58
N ASP A 97 -17.27 0.19 2.87
CA ASP A 97 -18.61 0.78 2.78
C ASP A 97 -19.34 0.60 4.10
N LYS A 98 -19.61 1.71 4.78
CA LYS A 98 -20.28 1.75 6.08
C LYS A 98 -21.81 1.96 5.97
N ARG A 99 -22.34 2.12 4.75
CA ARG A 99 -23.77 2.41 4.51
C ARG A 99 -24.67 1.24 4.85
N THR A 100 -24.13 0.02 4.83
CA THR A 100 -24.88 -1.18 5.18
C THR A 100 -24.06 -2.15 6.02
N THR A 101 -24.72 -2.83 6.96
CA THR A 101 -24.16 -3.93 7.74
C THR A 101 -24.34 -5.28 7.06
N PHE A 102 -25.33 -5.40 6.18
CA PHE A 102 -25.65 -6.64 5.48
C PHE A 102 -24.65 -6.91 4.35
N LEU A 103 -24.13 -8.14 4.33
CA LEU A 103 -23.08 -8.54 3.41
C LEU A 103 -23.53 -8.48 1.94
N HIS A 104 -24.75 -8.92 1.65
CA HIS A 104 -25.31 -8.97 0.29
C HIS A 104 -25.59 -7.58 -0.32
N GLU A 105 -25.80 -6.56 0.51
CA GLU A 105 -26.04 -5.18 0.07
C GLU A 105 -24.76 -4.38 -0.17
N ARG A 106 -23.61 -4.92 0.20
CA ARG A 106 -22.32 -4.21 0.03
C ARG A 106 -21.97 -4.06 -1.43
N SER A 107 -21.53 -2.86 -1.77
CA SER A 107 -20.98 -2.59 -3.10
C SER A 107 -19.80 -3.52 -3.42
N VAL A 108 -19.59 -3.77 -4.71
CA VAL A 108 -18.49 -4.60 -5.20
C VAL A 108 -17.25 -3.73 -5.40
N VAL A 109 -16.07 -4.28 -5.10
CA VAL A 109 -14.79 -3.61 -5.39
C VAL A 109 -14.45 -3.71 -6.88
N LYS A 110 -13.57 -2.82 -7.36
CA LYS A 110 -13.06 -2.87 -8.73
C LYS A 110 -12.28 -4.17 -8.99
N GLU A 111 -12.32 -4.66 -10.23
CA GLU A 111 -11.65 -5.90 -10.64
C GLU A 111 -10.16 -6.00 -10.24
N PRO A 112 -9.32 -4.97 -10.38
CA PRO A 112 -7.93 -5.07 -9.92
C PRO A 112 -7.80 -5.33 -8.43
N THR A 113 -8.75 -4.82 -7.61
CA THR A 113 -8.78 -5.08 -6.17
C THR A 113 -9.20 -6.52 -5.88
N LYS A 114 -10.22 -7.04 -6.59
CA LYS A 114 -10.64 -8.44 -6.49
C LYS A 114 -9.51 -9.38 -6.90
N TYR A 115 -8.85 -9.09 -8.03
CA TYR A 115 -7.70 -9.86 -8.52
C TYR A 115 -6.59 -9.93 -7.47
N PHE A 116 -6.21 -8.78 -6.89
CA PHE A 116 -5.16 -8.72 -5.86
C PHE A 116 -5.54 -9.52 -4.61
N ARG A 117 -6.79 -9.39 -4.13
CA ARG A 117 -7.28 -10.14 -2.97
C ARG A 117 -7.20 -11.64 -3.19
N LEU A 118 -7.74 -12.12 -4.31
CA LEU A 118 -7.70 -13.54 -4.64
C LEU A 118 -6.27 -14.04 -4.83
N THR A 119 -5.40 -13.25 -5.45
CA THR A 119 -3.97 -13.62 -5.59
C THR A 119 -3.30 -13.81 -4.23
N VAL A 120 -3.52 -12.90 -3.27
CA VAL A 120 -2.96 -13.04 -1.92
C VAL A 120 -3.52 -14.28 -1.23
N ILE A 121 -4.83 -14.51 -1.32
CA ILE A 121 -5.51 -15.66 -0.72
C ILE A 121 -4.97 -16.97 -1.29
N ILE A 122 -4.86 -17.07 -2.61
CA ILE A 122 -4.36 -18.25 -3.32
C ILE A 122 -2.91 -18.56 -2.89
N ASN A 123 -2.03 -17.57 -2.96
CA ASN A 123 -0.63 -17.76 -2.59
C ASN A 123 -0.47 -18.17 -1.11
N TYR A 124 -1.31 -17.63 -0.23
CA TYR A 124 -1.32 -18.01 1.17
C TYR A 124 -1.83 -19.45 1.37
N LEU A 125 -2.91 -19.84 0.73
CA LEU A 125 -3.46 -21.20 0.85
C LEU A 125 -2.50 -22.25 0.25
N GLU A 126 -1.88 -21.95 -0.88
CA GLU A 126 -0.84 -22.78 -1.50
C GLU A 126 0.32 -23.01 -0.52
N TRP A 127 0.86 -21.93 0.07
CA TRP A 127 1.90 -22.02 1.09
C TRP A 127 1.43 -22.79 2.35
N LEU A 128 0.20 -22.57 2.80
CA LEU A 128 -0.34 -23.23 3.97
C LEU A 128 -0.48 -24.74 3.74
N CYS A 129 -0.89 -25.15 2.54
CA CYS A 129 -0.91 -26.55 2.11
C CYS A 129 0.51 -27.13 2.13
N GLU A 130 1.50 -26.44 1.58
CA GLU A 130 2.90 -26.89 1.62
C GLU A 130 3.40 -27.13 3.05
N VAL A 131 3.12 -26.18 3.96
CA VAL A 131 3.55 -26.27 5.37
C VAL A 131 2.94 -27.49 6.08
N HIS A 132 1.66 -27.78 5.83
CA HIS A 132 0.97 -28.88 6.49
C HIS A 132 1.24 -30.25 5.86
N THR A 133 1.71 -30.32 4.62
CA THR A 133 2.01 -31.57 3.93
C THR A 133 3.50 -31.93 3.93
N ILE A 134 4.34 -31.15 4.63
CA ILE A 134 5.76 -31.51 4.84
C ILE A 134 5.84 -32.85 5.56
N GLY A 135 6.35 -33.87 4.87
CA GLY A 135 6.49 -35.23 5.41
C GLY A 135 5.46 -36.26 4.90
N THR A 136 4.37 -35.83 4.29
CA THR A 136 3.31 -36.71 3.74
C THR A 136 3.16 -36.59 2.21
N LYS A 137 4.23 -36.20 1.51
CA LYS A 137 4.22 -35.97 0.04
C LYS A 137 4.01 -37.30 -0.71
N SER A 138 2.75 -37.65 -0.95
CA SER A 138 2.34 -38.60 -1.97
C SER A 138 2.06 -37.86 -3.26
N LYS A 139 2.34 -38.47 -4.42
CA LYS A 139 2.00 -37.90 -5.73
C LYS A 139 0.50 -37.62 -5.87
N ASP A 140 -0.34 -38.39 -5.24
CA ASP A 140 -1.81 -38.23 -5.32
C ASP A 140 -2.28 -37.06 -4.43
N ASN A 141 -1.71 -36.90 -3.24
CA ASN A 141 -1.98 -35.73 -2.39
C ASN A 141 -1.60 -34.42 -3.11
N GLN A 142 -0.47 -34.40 -3.82
CA GLN A 142 -0.04 -33.24 -4.59
C GLN A 142 -1.04 -32.90 -5.71
N LYS A 143 -1.55 -33.90 -6.44
CA LYS A 143 -2.56 -33.65 -7.49
C LYS A 143 -3.86 -33.08 -6.92
N ILE A 144 -4.29 -33.54 -5.74
CA ILE A 144 -5.50 -33.02 -5.08
C ILE A 144 -5.28 -31.54 -4.69
N MET A 145 -4.12 -31.21 -4.13
CA MET A 145 -3.75 -29.83 -3.79
C MET A 145 -3.70 -28.93 -5.03
N ASP A 146 -3.02 -29.39 -6.08
CA ASP A 146 -2.89 -28.61 -7.33
C ASP A 146 -4.27 -28.36 -7.94
N SER A 147 -5.14 -29.38 -7.96
CA SER A 147 -6.52 -29.21 -8.42
C SER A 147 -7.32 -28.19 -7.60
N PHE A 148 -7.15 -28.20 -6.28
CA PHE A 148 -7.79 -27.20 -5.40
C PHE A 148 -7.30 -25.78 -5.72
N ILE A 149 -5.99 -25.57 -5.80
CA ILE A 149 -5.38 -24.29 -6.09
C ILE A 149 -5.78 -23.80 -7.49
N ASP A 150 -5.85 -24.66 -8.48
CA ASP A 150 -6.27 -24.30 -9.84
C ASP A 150 -7.74 -23.87 -9.90
N LYS A 151 -8.64 -24.52 -9.16
CA LYS A 151 -10.03 -24.08 -9.01
C LYS A 151 -10.13 -22.67 -8.43
N LEU A 152 -9.29 -22.32 -7.46
CA LEU A 152 -9.21 -20.96 -6.91
C LEU A 152 -8.66 -19.97 -7.94
N LYS A 153 -7.64 -20.36 -8.73
CA LYS A 153 -7.03 -19.50 -9.76
C LYS A 153 -8.03 -19.09 -10.84
N ILE A 154 -8.96 -19.98 -11.22
CA ILE A 154 -10.03 -19.71 -12.21
C ILE A 154 -10.97 -18.59 -11.74
N LYS A 155 -11.13 -18.37 -10.43
CA LYS A 155 -12.01 -17.31 -9.89
C LYS A 155 -11.40 -15.90 -9.95
N ARG A 156 -10.12 -15.76 -10.33
CA ARG A 156 -9.53 -14.44 -10.55
C ARG A 156 -10.09 -13.79 -11.81
N PRO A 157 -10.43 -12.50 -11.78
CA PRO A 157 -10.82 -11.78 -13.00
C PRO A 157 -9.70 -11.84 -14.04
N SER A 158 -10.04 -11.94 -15.32
CA SER A 158 -9.06 -11.79 -16.40
C SER A 158 -8.56 -10.34 -16.46
N ASN A 159 -7.28 -10.19 -16.71
CA ASN A 159 -6.64 -8.86 -16.69
C ASN A 159 -6.71 -8.13 -18.06
N GLU A 160 -7.57 -8.62 -18.98
CA GLU A 160 -7.50 -8.25 -20.40
C GLU A 160 -7.98 -6.84 -20.75
N ASN A 161 -8.73 -6.14 -19.89
CA ASN A 161 -9.42 -4.91 -20.28
C ASN A 161 -9.03 -3.61 -19.52
N GLY A 162 -7.95 -3.62 -18.71
CA GLY A 162 -7.79 -2.55 -17.69
C GLY A 162 -7.00 -1.31 -18.10
N TYR A 163 -6.12 -1.31 -19.09
CA TYR A 163 -5.11 -0.27 -19.19
C TYR A 163 -5.04 0.53 -20.51
N LYS A 164 -5.68 0.09 -21.59
CA LYS A 164 -5.43 0.70 -22.90
C LYS A 164 -6.17 2.02 -23.18
N ASN A 165 -7.29 2.33 -22.51
CA ASN A 165 -8.13 3.46 -22.90
C ASN A 165 -8.15 4.66 -21.92
N GLN A 166 -7.37 4.68 -20.85
CA GLN A 166 -7.45 5.74 -19.84
C GLN A 166 -6.25 6.71 -19.79
N ILE A 167 -5.27 6.54 -20.66
CA ILE A 167 -4.05 7.36 -20.58
C ILE A 167 -4.32 8.80 -21.05
N HIS A 168 -5.15 8.99 -22.06
CA HIS A 168 -5.44 10.35 -22.61
C HIS A 168 -6.34 11.20 -21.72
N GLU A 169 -7.19 10.59 -20.90
CA GLU A 169 -8.12 11.35 -20.02
C GLU A 169 -7.47 11.89 -18.74
N LYS A 170 -6.23 11.50 -18.43
CA LYS A 170 -5.55 11.87 -17.17
C LYS A 170 -4.42 12.87 -17.34
N THR A 171 -4.17 13.34 -18.54
CA THR A 171 -3.14 14.34 -18.82
C THR A 171 -3.77 15.73 -18.91
N LEU A 172 -3.17 16.70 -18.22
CA LEU A 172 -3.58 18.10 -18.33
C LEU A 172 -3.06 18.68 -19.66
N SER A 173 -3.89 19.50 -20.32
CA SER A 173 -3.43 20.30 -21.45
C SER A 173 -2.49 21.42 -20.97
N ARG A 174 -1.82 22.07 -21.91
CA ARG A 174 -0.93 23.20 -21.57
C ARG A 174 -1.70 24.34 -20.92
N GLU A 175 -2.85 24.69 -21.45
CA GLU A 175 -3.74 25.73 -20.91
C GLU A 175 -4.21 25.39 -19.49
N GLN A 176 -4.55 24.11 -19.24
CA GLN A 176 -4.94 23.65 -17.90
C GLN A 176 -3.78 23.72 -16.90
N LEU A 177 -2.53 23.48 -17.36
CA LEU A 177 -1.33 23.63 -16.53
C LEU A 177 -1.08 25.09 -16.18
N ASP A 178 -1.20 26.00 -17.15
CA ASP A 178 -1.01 27.43 -16.93
C ASP A 178 -2.05 27.97 -15.93
N ILE A 179 -3.31 27.56 -16.07
CA ILE A 179 -4.38 27.87 -15.11
C ILE A 179 -4.08 27.29 -13.73
N LEU A 180 -3.63 26.03 -13.64
CA LEU A 180 -3.28 25.40 -12.37
C LEU A 180 -2.19 26.20 -11.64
N PHE A 181 -1.12 26.59 -12.35
CA PHE A 181 -0.01 27.34 -11.73
C PHE A 181 -0.44 28.73 -11.25
N GLU A 182 -1.37 29.37 -11.94
CA GLU A 182 -1.91 30.65 -11.50
C GLU A 182 -2.83 30.49 -10.27
N ILE A 183 -3.70 29.49 -10.28
CA ILE A 183 -4.60 29.20 -9.14
C ILE A 183 -3.80 28.90 -7.87
N VAL A 184 -2.74 28.08 -7.96
CA VAL A 184 -1.96 27.67 -6.76
C VAL A 184 -0.92 28.71 -6.34
N ARG A 185 -0.85 29.86 -6.97
CA ARG A 185 0.04 30.94 -6.56
C ARG A 185 -0.40 31.47 -5.19
N PRO A 186 0.51 31.62 -4.22
CA PRO A 186 0.19 32.20 -2.92
C PRO A 186 -0.44 33.61 -3.09
N GLY A 187 -1.53 33.84 -2.36
CA GLY A 187 -2.29 35.09 -2.45
C GLY A 187 -3.23 35.20 -3.67
N SER A 188 -3.36 34.16 -4.49
CA SER A 188 -4.37 34.15 -5.55
C SER A 188 -5.77 34.02 -4.95
N GLU A 189 -6.72 34.84 -5.40
CA GLU A 189 -8.13 34.78 -4.95
C GLU A 189 -8.80 33.42 -5.24
N LEU A 190 -8.31 32.71 -6.26
CA LEU A 190 -8.81 31.40 -6.67
C LEU A 190 -8.10 30.24 -5.96
N ASN A 191 -7.14 30.54 -5.07
CA ASN A 191 -6.39 29.48 -4.39
C ASN A 191 -7.29 28.71 -3.42
N PRO A 192 -7.48 27.38 -3.61
CA PRO A 192 -8.38 26.59 -2.77
C PRO A 192 -7.80 26.23 -1.39
N PHE A 193 -6.53 26.56 -1.14
CA PHE A 193 -5.84 26.22 0.08
C PHE A 193 -5.85 27.37 1.08
N ALA A 194 -5.87 27.04 2.36
CA ALA A 194 -5.69 28.03 3.43
C ALA A 194 -4.31 28.72 3.30
N ASP A 195 -4.22 29.98 3.67
CA ASP A 195 -3.06 30.85 3.45
C ASP A 195 -1.75 30.25 4.01
N GLU A 196 -1.83 29.63 5.18
CA GLU A 196 -0.67 29.05 5.87
C GLU A 196 -0.03 27.87 5.12
N VAL A 197 -0.75 27.27 4.17
CA VAL A 197 -0.28 26.09 3.42
C VAL A 197 -0.12 26.33 1.92
N GLN A 198 -0.43 27.53 1.43
CA GLN A 198 -0.36 27.84 -0.01
C GLN A 198 1.05 27.67 -0.57
N SER A 199 2.07 28.24 0.07
CA SER A 199 3.47 28.12 -0.36
C SER A 199 3.94 26.66 -0.40
N ARG A 200 3.61 25.88 0.64
CA ARG A 200 3.94 24.46 0.69
C ARG A 200 3.26 23.68 -0.45
N ASN A 201 1.97 23.90 -0.63
CA ASN A 201 1.20 23.16 -1.63
C ASN A 201 1.62 23.52 -3.05
N ARG A 202 1.94 24.79 -3.30
CA ARG A 202 2.56 25.23 -4.56
C ARG A 202 3.88 24.51 -4.82
N LEU A 203 4.79 24.46 -3.85
CA LEU A 203 6.06 23.75 -3.99
C LEU A 203 5.88 22.26 -4.24
N ILE A 204 4.93 21.60 -3.58
CA ILE A 204 4.58 20.20 -3.85
C ILE A 204 4.24 20.01 -5.34
N ILE A 205 3.37 20.87 -5.88
CA ILE A 205 2.93 20.80 -7.29
C ILE A 205 4.10 21.07 -8.23
N LEU A 206 4.90 22.09 -7.95
CA LEU A 206 6.06 22.45 -8.79
C LEU A 206 7.12 21.35 -8.81
N LEU A 207 7.45 20.73 -7.66
CA LEU A 207 8.41 19.65 -7.58
C LEU A 207 7.93 18.37 -8.30
N LEU A 208 6.65 18.02 -8.14
CA LEU A 208 6.04 16.91 -8.85
C LEU A 208 6.05 17.13 -10.36
N PHE A 209 5.71 18.32 -10.81
CA PHE A 209 5.67 18.68 -12.22
C PHE A 209 7.06 18.76 -12.84
N SER A 210 8.00 19.49 -12.21
CA SER A 210 9.33 19.76 -12.77
C SER A 210 10.20 18.51 -12.87
N PHE A 211 10.06 17.58 -11.92
CA PHE A 211 10.96 16.42 -11.84
C PHE A 211 10.27 15.09 -12.09
N GLY A 212 8.95 15.04 -12.23
CA GLY A 212 8.21 13.79 -12.38
C GLY A 212 8.45 12.81 -11.23
N ILE A 213 8.77 13.32 -10.04
CA ILE A 213 9.02 12.47 -8.86
C ILE A 213 7.70 11.90 -8.33
N ARG A 214 7.79 10.73 -7.71
CA ARG A 214 6.63 10.10 -7.09
C ARG A 214 6.29 10.74 -5.75
N ALA A 215 5.02 10.67 -5.35
CA ALA A 215 4.58 11.18 -4.04
C ALA A 215 5.42 10.63 -2.87
N GLY A 216 5.82 9.35 -2.91
CA GLY A 216 6.68 8.77 -1.88
C GLY A 216 8.11 9.33 -1.88
N GLU A 217 8.62 9.75 -3.03
CA GLU A 217 9.92 10.41 -3.17
C GLU A 217 9.88 11.82 -2.59
N LEU A 218 8.83 12.58 -2.93
CA LEU A 218 8.59 13.91 -2.39
C LEU A 218 8.46 13.88 -0.86
N LEU A 219 7.61 12.98 -0.32
CA LEU A 219 7.37 12.86 1.11
C LEU A 219 8.61 12.37 1.90
N ASN A 220 9.61 11.83 1.21
CA ASN A 220 10.88 11.41 1.82
C ASN A 220 12.02 12.40 1.62
N LEU A 221 11.76 13.50 0.91
CA LEU A 221 12.73 14.55 0.66
C LEU A 221 13.04 15.32 1.96
N ARG A 222 14.32 15.57 2.20
CA ARG A 222 14.81 16.26 3.37
C ARG A 222 15.56 17.53 2.98
N ILE A 223 15.61 18.48 3.89
CA ILE A 223 16.34 19.75 3.68
C ILE A 223 17.81 19.48 3.31
N ARG A 224 18.46 18.53 3.97
CA ARG A 224 19.85 18.13 3.68
C ARG A 224 20.06 17.43 2.32
N ASP A 225 18.99 17.11 1.61
CA ASP A 225 19.05 16.57 0.24
C ASP A 225 19.06 17.67 -0.82
N ILE A 226 18.94 18.94 -0.40
CA ILE A 226 18.94 20.12 -1.25
C ILE A 226 20.29 20.82 -1.08
N ASP A 227 21.07 20.89 -2.14
CA ASP A 227 22.28 21.67 -2.18
C ASP A 227 22.00 23.01 -2.87
N PHE A 228 21.83 24.04 -2.04
CA PHE A 228 21.56 25.41 -2.52
C PHE A 228 22.73 26.04 -3.25
N SER A 229 23.97 25.59 -2.98
CA SER A 229 25.18 26.13 -3.61
C SER A 229 25.35 25.64 -5.04
N SER A 230 25.07 24.36 -5.28
CA SER A 230 25.17 23.75 -6.61
C SER A 230 23.84 23.73 -7.37
N GLY A 231 22.73 24.12 -6.73
CA GLY A 231 21.40 24.07 -7.34
C GLY A 231 20.88 22.66 -7.60
N MET A 232 21.19 21.71 -6.70
CA MET A 232 20.89 20.29 -6.90
C MET A 232 19.94 19.74 -5.83
N ILE A 233 19.07 18.82 -6.22
CA ILE A 233 18.26 18.00 -5.30
C ILE A 233 18.58 16.52 -5.53
N VAL A 234 18.76 15.78 -4.43
CA VAL A 234 19.07 14.35 -4.45
C VAL A 234 17.89 13.56 -3.89
N ILE A 235 17.32 12.66 -4.68
CA ILE A 235 16.31 11.71 -4.22
C ILE A 235 17.03 10.48 -3.67
N LYS A 236 16.98 10.30 -2.36
CA LYS A 236 17.67 9.20 -1.65
C LYS A 236 16.69 8.14 -1.17
N ARG A 237 17.11 6.88 -1.27
CA ARG A 237 16.38 5.75 -0.69
C ARG A 237 16.81 5.55 0.77
N ARG A 238 15.84 5.62 1.70
CA ARG A 238 16.06 5.44 3.14
C ARG A 238 15.11 4.38 3.70
N PRO A 239 15.41 3.08 3.48
CA PRO A 239 14.57 2.03 4.05
C PRO A 239 14.76 1.99 5.56
N ASN A 240 13.68 1.73 6.29
CA ASN A 240 13.70 1.51 7.74
C ASN A 240 14.44 2.62 8.54
N ASP A 241 14.19 3.87 8.16
CA ASP A 241 14.82 5.01 8.82
C ASP A 241 14.29 5.16 10.26
N LYS A 242 15.15 4.94 11.25
CA LYS A 242 14.81 5.03 12.68
C LYS A 242 14.42 6.45 13.12
N PHE A 243 14.86 7.47 12.37
CA PHE A 243 14.53 8.87 12.65
C PHE A 243 13.24 9.33 11.97
N ASP A 244 12.60 8.48 11.18
CA ASP A 244 11.29 8.77 10.63
C ASP A 244 10.20 8.26 11.60
N PRO A 245 9.41 9.16 12.24
CA PRO A 245 8.43 8.76 13.23
C PRO A 245 7.18 8.10 12.62
N ARG A 246 7.04 8.12 11.29
CA ARG A 246 5.86 7.59 10.62
C ARG A 246 5.90 6.06 10.59
N VAL A 247 4.83 5.43 11.03
CA VAL A 247 4.65 3.97 10.90
C VAL A 247 4.67 3.57 9.43
N ASN A 248 3.95 4.30 8.58
CA ASN A 248 3.93 4.10 7.13
C ASN A 248 4.94 5.03 6.47
N GLN A 249 6.22 4.67 6.58
CA GLN A 249 7.29 5.42 5.93
C GLN A 249 7.11 5.39 4.40
N PRO A 250 7.04 6.57 3.72
CA PRO A 250 7.10 6.62 2.27
C PRO A 250 8.42 6.08 1.77
N LEU A 251 8.40 5.14 0.81
CA LEU A 251 9.61 4.55 0.27
C LEU A 251 9.88 5.02 -1.16
N VAL A 252 11.13 5.34 -1.43
CA VAL A 252 11.65 5.52 -2.78
C VAL A 252 11.80 4.13 -3.42
N LYS A 253 11.01 3.87 -4.48
CA LYS A 253 10.98 2.57 -5.18
C LYS A 253 12.05 2.45 -6.27
N THR A 254 12.70 3.55 -6.62
CA THR A 254 13.70 3.65 -7.68
C THR A 254 15.11 3.82 -7.11
N CYS A 255 16.11 3.76 -7.99
CA CYS A 255 17.48 4.12 -7.65
C CYS A 255 17.57 5.59 -7.26
N GLU A 256 18.60 5.93 -6.49
CA GLU A 256 18.94 7.32 -6.17
C GLU A 256 19.24 8.09 -7.46
N ARG A 257 18.82 9.35 -7.48
CA ARG A 257 19.01 10.23 -8.64
C ARG A 257 19.07 11.69 -8.23
N MET A 258 19.77 12.47 -9.02
CA MET A 258 19.93 13.91 -8.81
C MET A 258 19.19 14.70 -9.90
N PHE A 259 18.72 15.88 -9.52
CA PHE A 259 18.09 16.83 -10.41
C PHE A 259 18.73 18.21 -10.26
N SER A 260 19.03 18.85 -11.38
CA SER A 260 19.35 20.26 -11.40
C SER A 260 18.06 21.07 -11.28
N VAL A 261 18.07 22.07 -10.42
CA VAL A 261 16.91 22.93 -10.10
C VAL A 261 17.15 24.32 -10.64
N GLY A 262 16.21 24.84 -11.42
CA GLY A 262 16.29 26.23 -11.89
C GLY A 262 16.25 27.24 -10.74
N ASN A 263 16.90 28.38 -10.93
CA ASN A 263 17.09 29.41 -9.90
C ASN A 263 15.77 29.87 -9.25
N THR A 264 14.70 30.00 -10.02
CA THR A 264 13.38 30.42 -9.53
C THR A 264 12.81 29.45 -8.52
N LEU A 265 12.79 28.13 -8.85
CA LEU A 265 12.28 27.11 -7.96
C LEU A 265 13.19 26.93 -6.73
N MET A 266 14.50 27.08 -6.91
CA MET A 266 15.47 27.04 -5.79
C MET A 266 15.22 28.20 -4.83
N ALA A 267 14.94 29.41 -5.32
CA ALA A 267 14.59 30.55 -4.48
C ALA A 267 13.25 30.34 -3.75
N GLU A 268 12.23 29.77 -4.42
CA GLU A 268 10.96 29.43 -3.76
C GLU A 268 11.17 28.39 -2.65
N LEU A 269 11.99 27.37 -2.86
CA LEU A 269 12.36 26.37 -1.86
C LEU A 269 13.07 27.01 -0.67
N PHE A 270 14.06 27.86 -0.92
CA PHE A 270 14.79 28.57 0.13
C PHE A 270 13.85 29.44 0.97
N ASN A 271 13.01 30.24 0.34
CA ASN A 271 12.04 31.10 1.02
C ASN A 271 11.08 30.28 1.89
N TYR A 272 10.51 29.20 1.34
CA TYR A 272 9.64 28.30 2.13
C TYR A 272 10.35 27.74 3.37
N ILE A 273 11.58 27.23 3.23
CA ILE A 273 12.34 26.66 4.36
C ILE A 273 12.66 27.74 5.39
N MET A 274 13.05 28.92 4.96
CA MET A 274 13.52 29.98 5.85
C MET A 274 12.39 30.79 6.50
N GLN A 275 11.22 30.87 5.85
CA GLN A 275 10.09 31.68 6.32
C GLN A 275 8.94 30.79 6.78
N ASP A 276 8.21 30.18 5.85
CA ASP A 276 6.92 29.53 6.14
C ASP A 276 7.06 28.29 7.01
N ARG A 277 8.02 27.40 6.67
CA ARG A 277 8.23 26.15 7.39
C ARG A 277 8.60 26.33 8.87
N ARG A 278 9.28 27.42 9.21
CA ARG A 278 9.69 27.71 10.61
C ARG A 278 8.50 27.95 11.53
N HIS A 279 7.38 28.36 11.00
CA HIS A 279 6.14 28.62 11.75
C HIS A 279 5.27 27.37 11.93
N VAL A 280 5.61 26.27 11.25
CA VAL A 280 4.87 25.01 11.40
C VAL A 280 5.27 24.34 12.73
N ASN A 281 4.27 23.97 13.53
CA ASN A 281 4.46 23.22 14.76
C ASN A 281 5.25 21.92 14.48
N ASN A 282 6.22 21.60 15.34
CA ASN A 282 7.10 20.42 15.20
C ASN A 282 8.08 20.46 13.99
N SER A 283 8.26 21.60 13.32
CA SER A 283 9.30 21.72 12.28
C SER A 283 10.71 21.79 12.86
N LYS A 284 10.86 22.24 14.11
CA LYS A 284 12.15 22.29 14.83
C LYS A 284 12.61 20.88 15.15
N GLY A 285 13.82 20.52 14.68
CA GLY A 285 14.39 19.18 14.86
C GLY A 285 13.91 18.14 13.84
N ASN A 286 13.04 18.53 12.93
CA ASN A 286 12.56 17.70 11.82
C ASN A 286 13.23 18.13 10.51
N ASP A 287 13.84 17.18 9.78
CA ASP A 287 14.60 17.43 8.56
C ASP A 287 13.76 17.24 7.27
N PHE A 288 12.49 16.84 7.38
CA PHE A 288 11.60 16.72 6.22
C PHE A 288 11.25 18.09 5.64
N LEU A 289 11.19 18.16 4.30
CA LEU A 289 10.83 19.38 3.58
C LEU A 289 9.39 19.82 3.83
#